data_79f3844287844790fe2b80d516d62b5f
#
_entry.id   79f3844287844790fe2b80d516d62b5f
#
_cell.length_a   1.000
_cell.length_b   1.000
_cell.length_c   1.000
_cell.angle_alpha   90.00
_cell.angle_beta   90.00
_cell.angle_gamma   90.00
#
_symmetry.space_group_name_H-M   'P 1'
#
loop_
_entity.id
_entity.type
_entity.pdbx_description
1 polymer ?
#
loop_
_entity_poly.entity_id
_entity_poly.type
_entity_poly.pdbx_seq_one_letter_code
_entity_poly.pdbx_strand_id
1 'polypeptide(L)'
;MTDLADSNDQPAFDAHSLAREAVLSDAFKHHITPFWQQREQGYFHGEGGLRLHWCSFTRPQNRQAVVVVNGRIESVMKYQEIFYDLVQMGYDVYSFDHRGQGLSERLVIKPRDLGHVERFDDYVTDLATFMQFIGAHRQYDHTFMLAHSMGGAIAALYAHRFPHAIDGLAMTAPMFGVHVSPWLGRIAPWLCRSLARYQHPPRFGPGQVGYRHVPFEQNRLTHSRARYAWFRQLYINQPQLQIGGPSARWIAEGMAAAQHCLAIAPQLATPTLICQAGGEQIVSNPAMAEFHFLRRQANQPSQWQFFQGSRHEILFETDTHRLAAFTAIDDFFQRQSQH
;
A
#
# COMPACT_ATOMS: atom_id res chain seq x y z
N MET A 1 -49.47 14.82 5.83
CA MET A 1 -48.59 14.56 4.70
C MET A 1 -47.58 15.69 4.71
N THR A 2 -46.46 15.47 5.36
CA THR A 2 -45.34 16.41 5.43
C THR A 2 -44.15 15.68 4.81
N ASP A 3 -43.75 16.16 3.64
CA ASP A 3 -42.57 15.72 2.90
C ASP A 3 -41.32 15.87 3.80
N LEU A 4 -40.74 14.76 4.17
CA LEU A 4 -39.38 14.72 4.68
C LEU A 4 -38.46 14.74 3.46
N ALA A 5 -37.97 15.93 3.13
CA ALA A 5 -36.91 16.11 2.17
C ALA A 5 -35.67 15.33 2.65
N ASP A 6 -35.30 14.32 1.88
CA ASP A 6 -33.99 13.65 1.95
C ASP A 6 -32.91 14.68 1.59
N SER A 7 -32.37 15.37 2.56
CA SER A 7 -31.18 16.18 2.37
C SER A 7 -29.95 15.28 2.47
N ASN A 8 -29.61 14.66 1.35
CA ASN A 8 -28.35 13.94 1.15
C ASN A 8 -27.19 14.94 0.85
N ASP A 9 -27.17 16.03 1.62
CA ASP A 9 -26.14 17.07 1.50
C ASP A 9 -24.98 16.74 2.47
N GLN A 10 -24.17 15.74 2.13
CA GLN A 10 -22.81 15.73 2.69
C GLN A 10 -22.06 16.90 2.04
N PRO A 11 -21.44 17.79 2.84
CA PRO A 11 -20.62 18.85 2.26
C PRO A 11 -19.56 18.21 1.38
N ALA A 12 -19.44 18.69 0.13
CA ALA A 12 -18.40 18.25 -0.78
C ALA A 12 -17.05 18.29 -0.08
N PHE A 13 -16.29 17.21 -0.18
CA PHE A 13 -14.97 17.11 0.43
C PHE A 13 -14.10 18.29 0.00
N ASP A 14 -13.67 19.11 0.97
CA ASP A 14 -12.73 20.20 0.70
C ASP A 14 -11.31 19.64 0.63
N ALA A 15 -10.78 19.55 -0.59
CA ALA A 15 -9.42 19.10 -0.86
C ALA A 15 -8.36 19.93 -0.09
N HIS A 16 -8.62 21.19 0.22
CA HIS A 16 -7.71 22.02 1.03
C HIS A 16 -7.56 21.51 2.48
N SER A 17 -8.53 20.74 2.99
CA SER A 17 -8.42 20.12 4.30
C SER A 17 -7.29 19.08 4.41
N LEU A 18 -6.75 18.60 3.27
CA LEU A 18 -5.59 17.70 3.21
C LEU A 18 -4.25 18.43 3.42
N ALA A 19 -4.20 19.75 3.19
CA ALA A 19 -2.99 20.55 3.33
C ALA A 19 -2.76 20.89 4.81
N ARG A 20 -1.98 20.08 5.50
CA ARG A 20 -1.73 20.24 6.94
C ARG A 20 -0.28 20.05 7.37
N GLU A 21 0.68 19.99 6.44
CA GLU A 21 2.09 19.74 6.77
C GLU A 21 2.65 20.75 7.78
N ALA A 22 2.31 22.04 7.62
CA ALA A 22 2.77 23.10 8.51
C ALA A 22 2.23 22.97 9.95
N VAL A 23 1.08 22.34 10.14
CA VAL A 23 0.38 22.16 11.43
C VAL A 23 0.21 20.67 11.76
N LEU A 24 1.02 19.80 11.20
CA LEU A 24 0.85 18.35 11.28
C LEU A 24 0.80 17.84 12.73
N SER A 25 1.63 18.38 13.60
CA SER A 25 1.66 18.00 15.02
C SER A 25 0.33 18.29 15.72
N ASP A 26 -0.24 19.47 15.45
CA ASP A 26 -1.54 19.87 16.02
C ASP A 26 -2.68 19.05 15.40
N ALA A 27 -2.61 18.79 14.09
CA ALA A 27 -3.57 17.93 13.40
C ALA A 27 -3.56 16.51 13.98
N PHE A 28 -2.38 15.93 14.25
CA PHE A 28 -2.28 14.64 14.92
C PHE A 28 -2.88 14.72 16.33
N LYS A 29 -2.52 15.71 17.12
CA LYS A 29 -2.98 15.85 18.51
C LYS A 29 -4.50 16.00 18.64
N HIS A 30 -5.10 16.82 17.78
CA HIS A 30 -6.49 17.25 17.95
C HIS A 30 -7.49 16.52 17.05
N HIS A 31 -7.06 15.91 15.95
CA HIS A 31 -7.93 15.29 14.95
C HIS A 31 -7.56 13.84 14.66
N ILE A 32 -6.31 13.57 14.21
CA ILE A 32 -5.94 12.25 13.68
C ILE A 32 -5.82 11.21 14.81
N THR A 33 -5.18 11.55 15.94
CA THR A 33 -5.05 10.60 17.06
C THR A 33 -6.39 10.28 17.72
N PRO A 34 -7.29 11.24 18.03
CA PRO A 34 -8.63 10.92 18.50
C PRO A 34 -9.45 10.08 17.52
N PHE A 35 -9.36 10.35 16.22
CA PHE A 35 -9.94 9.52 15.17
C PHE A 35 -9.36 8.11 15.20
N TRP A 36 -8.03 7.97 15.24
CA TRP A 36 -7.34 6.69 15.27
C TRP A 36 -7.75 5.79 16.44
N GLN A 37 -8.08 6.38 17.58
CA GLN A 37 -8.54 5.65 18.77
C GLN A 37 -9.91 4.98 18.56
N GLN A 38 -10.70 5.43 17.59
CA GLN A 38 -12.05 4.92 17.30
C GLN A 38 -12.03 3.70 16.34
N ARG A 39 -10.85 3.31 15.84
CA ARG A 39 -10.75 2.19 14.92
C ARG A 39 -11.26 0.89 15.52
N GLU A 40 -11.91 0.10 14.71
CA GLU A 40 -12.05 -1.31 14.98
C GLU A 40 -10.77 -2.03 14.57
N GLN A 41 -10.33 -3.02 15.33
CA GLN A 41 -9.12 -3.77 15.04
C GLN A 41 -9.16 -5.16 15.64
N GLY A 42 -8.40 -6.07 15.07
CA GLY A 42 -8.32 -7.44 15.54
C GLY A 42 -7.29 -8.25 14.77
N TYR A 43 -7.51 -9.55 14.75
CA TYR A 43 -6.68 -10.49 14.03
C TYR A 43 -7.56 -11.43 13.21
N PHE A 44 -7.09 -11.79 12.02
CA PHE A 44 -7.62 -12.90 11.24
C PHE A 44 -6.49 -13.89 10.94
N HIS A 45 -6.84 -15.08 10.47
CA HIS A 45 -5.87 -16.10 10.10
C HIS A 45 -5.66 -16.10 8.59
N GLY A 46 -4.46 -15.78 8.16
CA GLY A 46 -4.02 -15.84 6.76
C GLY A 46 -3.55 -17.24 6.38
N GLU A 47 -2.90 -17.34 5.22
CA GLU A 47 -2.34 -18.59 4.69
C GLU A 47 -1.37 -19.22 5.70
N GLY A 48 -1.52 -20.55 5.89
CA GLY A 48 -0.75 -21.30 6.88
C GLY A 48 -1.16 -21.04 8.33
N GLY A 49 -2.32 -20.40 8.58
CA GLY A 49 -2.84 -20.11 9.92
C GLY A 49 -2.15 -18.96 10.63
N LEU A 50 -1.33 -18.16 9.93
CA LEU A 50 -0.65 -17.01 10.53
C LEU A 50 -1.65 -15.96 11.00
N ARG A 51 -1.40 -15.42 12.17
CA ARG A 51 -2.22 -14.37 12.77
C ARG A 51 -1.84 -13.00 12.22
N LEU A 52 -2.77 -12.38 11.48
CA LEU A 52 -2.58 -11.10 10.79
C LEU A 52 -3.44 -10.02 11.43
N HIS A 53 -2.82 -8.91 11.79
CA HIS A 53 -3.48 -7.76 12.41
C HIS A 53 -4.19 -6.91 11.36
N TRP A 54 -5.44 -6.52 11.63
CA TRP A 54 -6.23 -5.64 10.78
C TRP A 54 -6.82 -4.47 11.58
N CYS A 55 -7.18 -3.42 10.86
CA CYS A 55 -8.02 -2.35 11.38
C CYS A 55 -9.01 -1.84 10.33
N SER A 56 -10.08 -1.23 10.82
CA SER A 56 -11.08 -0.55 9.97
C SER A 56 -11.65 0.69 10.62
N PHE A 57 -12.23 1.53 9.78
CA PHE A 57 -13.09 2.65 10.11
C PHE A 57 -14.32 2.57 9.25
N THR A 58 -15.49 2.39 9.87
CA THR A 58 -16.77 2.22 9.16
C THR A 58 -17.80 3.23 9.67
N ARG A 59 -18.68 3.68 8.78
CA ARG A 59 -19.82 4.54 9.11
C ARG A 59 -21.09 3.94 8.52
N PRO A 60 -22.22 3.92 9.25
CA PRO A 60 -23.45 3.27 8.77
C PRO A 60 -23.94 3.77 7.42
N GLN A 61 -23.75 5.07 7.12
CA GLN A 61 -24.20 5.71 5.89
C GLN A 61 -23.30 5.45 4.68
N ASN A 62 -22.03 5.04 4.87
CA ASN A 62 -21.10 4.85 3.76
C ASN A 62 -21.49 3.62 2.93
N ARG A 63 -21.44 3.77 1.61
CA ARG A 63 -21.78 2.74 0.62
C ARG A 63 -20.56 2.25 -0.15
N GLN A 64 -19.42 2.90 0.04
CA GLN A 64 -18.18 2.62 -0.67
C GLN A 64 -17.08 2.31 0.33
N ALA A 65 -16.21 1.36 -0.02
CA ALA A 65 -15.06 1.00 0.78
C ALA A 65 -13.75 1.13 0.01
N VAL A 66 -12.69 1.52 0.72
CA VAL A 66 -11.31 1.48 0.23
C VAL A 66 -10.50 0.52 1.08
N VAL A 67 -9.94 -0.51 0.46
CA VAL A 67 -8.98 -1.41 1.10
C VAL A 67 -7.57 -0.89 0.82
N VAL A 68 -6.87 -0.46 1.87
CA VAL A 68 -5.50 0.06 1.76
C VAL A 68 -4.50 -1.08 1.90
N VAL A 69 -3.70 -1.28 0.85
CA VAL A 69 -2.68 -2.35 0.76
C VAL A 69 -1.30 -1.70 0.87
N ASN A 70 -0.72 -1.75 2.05
CA ASN A 70 0.52 -1.06 2.39
C ASN A 70 1.77 -1.70 1.74
N GLY A 71 2.89 -0.98 1.76
CA GLY A 71 4.15 -1.43 1.18
C GLY A 71 4.99 -2.31 2.12
N ARG A 72 6.20 -2.62 1.67
CA ARG A 72 7.20 -3.31 2.50
C ARG A 72 7.75 -2.37 3.57
N ILE A 73 8.03 -2.90 4.75
CA ILE A 73 8.53 -2.16 5.94
C ILE A 73 7.46 -1.21 6.52
N GLU A 74 6.22 -1.37 6.14
CA GLU A 74 5.12 -0.52 6.59
C GLU A 74 4.18 -1.27 7.53
N SER A 75 3.32 -0.53 8.19
CA SER A 75 2.28 -1.02 9.07
C SER A 75 1.06 -0.10 8.95
N VAL A 76 -0.13 -0.63 9.21
CA VAL A 76 -1.38 0.16 9.30
C VAL A 76 -1.21 1.37 10.23
N MET A 77 -0.36 1.26 11.25
CA MET A 77 -0.05 2.33 12.20
C MET A 77 0.57 3.57 11.53
N LYS A 78 1.27 3.42 10.40
CA LYS A 78 1.83 4.52 9.63
C LYS A 78 0.77 5.28 8.84
N TYR A 79 -0.34 4.65 8.50
CA TYR A 79 -1.36 5.17 7.58
C TYR A 79 -2.45 6.01 8.24
N GLN A 80 -2.31 6.40 9.52
CA GLN A 80 -3.34 7.10 10.29
C GLN A 80 -3.87 8.36 9.59
N GLU A 81 -2.98 9.20 9.04
CA GLU A 81 -3.37 10.41 8.30
C GLU A 81 -4.14 10.06 7.02
N ILE A 82 -3.71 9.01 6.30
CA ILE A 82 -4.36 8.55 5.07
C ILE A 82 -5.76 8.00 5.37
N PHE A 83 -5.91 7.21 6.43
CA PHE A 83 -7.22 6.68 6.82
C PHE A 83 -8.17 7.81 7.25
N TYR A 84 -7.65 8.79 8.00
CA TYR A 84 -8.44 9.97 8.37
C TYR A 84 -9.00 10.66 7.12
N ASP A 85 -8.19 10.89 6.09
CA ASP A 85 -8.61 11.57 4.88
C ASP A 85 -9.62 10.75 4.07
N LEU A 86 -9.37 9.47 3.85
CA LEU A 86 -10.30 8.59 3.13
C LEU A 86 -11.67 8.53 3.81
N VAL A 87 -11.71 8.51 5.15
CA VAL A 87 -12.98 8.53 5.89
C VAL A 87 -13.66 9.90 5.78
N GLN A 88 -12.90 11.02 5.73
CA GLN A 88 -13.49 12.34 5.46
C GLN A 88 -14.04 12.47 4.03
N MET A 89 -13.46 11.74 3.08
CA MET A 89 -13.96 11.60 1.70
C MET A 89 -15.22 10.74 1.57
N GLY A 90 -15.70 10.11 2.66
CA GLY A 90 -16.92 9.32 2.66
C GLY A 90 -16.71 7.82 2.44
N TYR A 91 -15.47 7.33 2.45
CA TYR A 91 -15.19 5.91 2.33
C TYR A 91 -15.15 5.22 3.70
N ASP A 92 -15.60 3.98 3.75
CA ASP A 92 -15.16 3.07 4.78
C ASP A 92 -13.75 2.58 4.44
N VAL A 93 -12.89 2.42 5.44
CA VAL A 93 -11.48 2.09 5.22
C VAL A 93 -11.12 0.81 5.95
N TYR A 94 -10.48 -0.10 5.22
CA TYR A 94 -9.95 -1.35 5.74
C TYR A 94 -8.48 -1.49 5.40
N SER A 95 -7.71 -2.07 6.29
CA SER A 95 -6.32 -2.43 6.02
C SER A 95 -5.84 -3.50 6.98
N PHE A 96 -4.76 -4.21 6.62
CA PHE A 96 -4.10 -5.15 7.49
C PHE A 96 -2.58 -5.07 7.35
N ASP A 97 -1.88 -5.48 8.37
CA ASP A 97 -0.43 -5.66 8.34
C ASP A 97 -0.09 -6.97 7.63
N HIS A 98 0.71 -6.90 6.57
CA HIS A 98 1.16 -8.10 5.87
C HIS A 98 1.91 -9.05 6.80
N ARG A 99 1.90 -10.35 6.45
CA ARG A 99 2.70 -11.37 7.12
C ARG A 99 4.14 -10.91 7.31
N GLY A 100 4.67 -11.10 8.50
CA GLY A 100 6.03 -10.69 8.83
C GLY A 100 6.22 -9.19 9.09
N GLN A 101 5.18 -8.34 9.02
CA GLN A 101 5.26 -6.89 9.22
C GLN A 101 4.30 -6.39 10.30
N GLY A 102 4.46 -5.13 10.71
CA GLY A 102 3.57 -4.45 11.63
C GLY A 102 3.32 -5.24 12.91
N LEU A 103 2.07 -5.38 13.29
CA LEU A 103 1.60 -6.17 14.43
C LEU A 103 1.21 -7.61 14.04
N SER A 104 1.31 -7.98 12.77
CA SER A 104 1.14 -9.35 12.30
C SER A 104 2.28 -10.26 12.75
N GLU A 105 2.03 -11.55 12.76
CA GLU A 105 2.96 -12.58 13.18
C GLU A 105 4.25 -12.56 12.34
N ARG A 106 5.40 -12.67 13.01
CA ARG A 106 6.72 -12.71 12.37
C ARG A 106 7.02 -14.12 11.89
N LEU A 107 7.46 -14.25 10.64
CA LEU A 107 7.88 -15.51 10.02
C LEU A 107 9.26 -15.96 10.53
N VAL A 108 10.07 -15.02 11.01
CA VAL A 108 11.41 -15.28 11.55
C VAL A 108 11.50 -14.70 12.96
N ILE A 109 11.88 -15.55 13.92
CA ILE A 109 11.98 -15.15 15.33
C ILE A 109 13.28 -14.37 15.57
N LYS A 110 14.40 -14.81 14.96
CA LYS A 110 15.73 -14.19 15.11
C LYS A 110 16.48 -14.22 13.78
N PRO A 111 16.87 -13.02 13.25
CA PRO A 111 16.53 -11.68 13.75
C PRO A 111 15.07 -11.30 13.44
N ARG A 112 14.40 -10.70 14.43
CA ARG A 112 12.97 -10.40 14.35
C ARG A 112 12.62 -9.38 13.25
N ASP A 113 13.54 -8.50 12.93
CA ASP A 113 13.40 -7.43 11.94
C ASP A 113 13.77 -7.88 10.52
N LEU A 114 14.03 -9.17 10.30
CA LEU A 114 14.27 -9.70 8.96
C LEU A 114 12.97 -9.68 8.14
N GLY A 115 12.97 -8.95 7.03
CA GLY A 115 11.89 -9.02 6.04
C GLY A 115 11.94 -10.36 5.29
N HIS A 116 10.95 -11.24 5.50
CA HIS A 116 10.95 -12.58 4.91
C HIS A 116 9.56 -12.98 4.41
N VAL A 117 9.54 -13.81 3.39
CA VAL A 117 8.37 -14.55 2.92
C VAL A 117 8.84 -15.85 2.25
N GLU A 118 8.10 -16.92 2.38
CA GLU A 118 8.41 -18.17 1.68
C GLU A 118 7.98 -18.12 0.22
N ARG A 119 6.80 -17.63 -0.07
CA ARG A 119 6.26 -17.41 -1.41
C ARG A 119 5.59 -16.04 -1.46
N PHE A 120 5.84 -15.27 -2.52
CA PHE A 120 5.16 -13.97 -2.66
C PHE A 120 3.64 -14.14 -2.80
N ASP A 121 3.20 -15.26 -3.35
CA ASP A 121 1.80 -15.62 -3.49
C ASP A 121 1.04 -15.71 -2.16
N ASP A 122 1.74 -15.99 -1.07
CA ASP A 122 1.13 -16.01 0.27
C ASP A 122 0.57 -14.63 0.68
N TYR A 123 1.18 -13.52 0.23
CA TYR A 123 0.61 -12.17 0.41
C TYR A 123 -0.71 -12.00 -0.35
N VAL A 124 -0.80 -12.55 -1.56
CA VAL A 124 -2.02 -12.48 -2.38
C VAL A 124 -3.14 -13.30 -1.76
N THR A 125 -2.80 -14.48 -1.23
CA THR A 125 -3.76 -15.34 -0.53
C THR A 125 -4.24 -14.69 0.78
N ASP A 126 -3.36 -14.02 1.54
CA ASP A 126 -3.75 -13.27 2.73
C ASP A 126 -4.72 -12.14 2.39
N LEU A 127 -4.44 -11.39 1.32
CA LEU A 127 -5.34 -10.34 0.85
C LEU A 127 -6.70 -10.93 0.43
N ALA A 128 -6.72 -12.07 -0.25
CA ALA A 128 -7.97 -12.75 -0.63
C ALA A 128 -8.79 -13.17 0.61
N THR A 129 -8.13 -13.71 1.63
CA THR A 129 -8.76 -14.06 2.91
C THR A 129 -9.32 -12.83 3.61
N PHE A 130 -8.58 -11.71 3.59
CA PHE A 130 -9.04 -10.45 4.18
C PHE A 130 -10.25 -9.87 3.44
N MET A 131 -10.27 -9.93 2.11
CA MET A 131 -11.42 -9.50 1.30
C MET A 131 -12.68 -10.35 1.60
N GLN A 132 -12.52 -11.66 1.78
CA GLN A 132 -13.62 -12.52 2.22
C GLN A 132 -14.10 -12.16 3.63
N PHE A 133 -13.18 -11.86 4.54
CA PHE A 133 -13.50 -11.37 5.89
C PHE A 133 -14.35 -10.09 5.85
N ILE A 134 -13.97 -9.08 5.03
CA ILE A 134 -14.74 -7.85 4.85
C ILE A 134 -16.13 -8.18 4.31
N GLY A 135 -16.23 -8.94 3.23
CA GLY A 135 -17.49 -9.27 2.57
C GLY A 135 -18.46 -10.07 3.44
N ALA A 136 -17.94 -10.84 4.40
CA ALA A 136 -18.77 -11.55 5.39
C ALA A 136 -19.37 -10.63 6.47
N HIS A 137 -18.73 -9.45 6.71
CA HIS A 137 -19.16 -8.51 7.75
C HIS A 137 -20.02 -7.38 7.17
N ARG A 138 -19.73 -6.92 5.95
CA ARG A 138 -20.44 -5.82 5.32
C ARG A 138 -20.40 -5.88 3.79
N GLN A 139 -21.52 -5.55 3.16
CA GLN A 139 -21.65 -5.38 1.72
C GLN A 139 -21.55 -3.91 1.35
N TYR A 140 -20.89 -3.61 0.25
CA TYR A 140 -20.73 -2.27 -0.32
C TYR A 140 -21.26 -2.23 -1.76
N ASP A 141 -21.73 -1.06 -2.16
CA ASP A 141 -22.11 -0.84 -3.56
C ASP A 141 -20.85 -0.84 -4.44
N HIS A 142 -19.73 -0.26 -3.92
CA HIS A 142 -18.44 -0.28 -4.60
C HIS A 142 -17.29 -0.53 -3.61
N THR A 143 -16.33 -1.32 -4.06
CA THR A 143 -15.11 -1.61 -3.31
C THR A 143 -13.88 -1.29 -4.14
N PHE A 144 -13.02 -0.44 -3.62
CA PHE A 144 -11.77 -0.01 -4.25
C PHE A 144 -10.54 -0.50 -3.49
N MET A 145 -9.40 -0.54 -4.17
CA MET A 145 -8.10 -0.72 -3.52
C MET A 145 -7.20 0.48 -3.76
N LEU A 146 -6.56 0.95 -2.68
CA LEU A 146 -5.46 1.90 -2.71
C LEU A 146 -4.19 1.19 -2.26
N ALA A 147 -3.25 0.96 -3.16
CA ALA A 147 -2.08 0.14 -2.91
C ALA A 147 -0.77 0.92 -3.10
N HIS A 148 0.21 0.68 -2.22
CA HIS A 148 1.51 1.35 -2.30
C HIS A 148 2.64 0.34 -2.48
N SER A 149 3.58 0.62 -3.40
CA SER A 149 4.85 -0.10 -3.56
C SER A 149 4.65 -1.62 -3.68
N MET A 150 5.16 -2.44 -2.76
CA MET A 150 4.93 -3.90 -2.70
C MET A 150 3.43 -4.22 -2.70
N GLY A 151 2.63 -3.44 -1.98
CA GLY A 151 1.17 -3.59 -1.96
C GLY A 151 0.54 -3.44 -3.35
N GLY A 152 1.12 -2.60 -4.23
CA GLY A 152 0.69 -2.47 -5.63
C GLY A 152 0.89 -3.76 -6.43
N ALA A 153 1.99 -4.48 -6.23
CA ALA A 153 2.21 -5.79 -6.84
C ALA A 153 1.22 -6.84 -6.29
N ILE A 154 1.01 -6.86 -4.97
CA ILE A 154 0.05 -7.77 -4.33
C ILE A 154 -1.36 -7.53 -4.85
N ALA A 155 -1.81 -6.26 -4.89
CA ALA A 155 -3.15 -5.89 -5.33
C ALA A 155 -3.37 -6.17 -6.83
N ALA A 156 -2.37 -5.94 -7.69
CA ALA A 156 -2.45 -6.26 -9.11
C ALA A 156 -2.59 -7.77 -9.35
N LEU A 157 -1.80 -8.60 -8.65
CA LEU A 157 -1.91 -10.06 -8.71
C LEU A 157 -3.24 -10.57 -8.15
N TYR A 158 -3.73 -9.94 -7.07
CA TYR A 158 -5.06 -10.24 -6.52
C TYR A 158 -6.18 -9.92 -7.53
N ALA A 159 -6.20 -8.71 -8.09
CA ALA A 159 -7.24 -8.27 -9.02
C ALA A 159 -7.23 -9.10 -10.32
N HIS A 160 -6.07 -9.61 -10.74
CA HIS A 160 -5.99 -10.57 -11.85
C HIS A 160 -6.56 -11.94 -11.48
N ARG A 161 -6.28 -12.44 -10.28
CA ARG A 161 -6.77 -13.76 -9.79
C ARG A 161 -8.27 -13.76 -9.53
N PHE A 162 -8.82 -12.62 -9.10
CA PHE A 162 -10.23 -12.45 -8.75
C PHE A 162 -10.84 -11.30 -9.57
N PRO A 163 -11.11 -11.50 -10.85
CA PRO A 163 -11.75 -10.48 -11.70
C PRO A 163 -13.07 -10.03 -11.08
N HIS A 164 -13.36 -8.75 -11.15
CA HIS A 164 -14.58 -8.11 -10.61
C HIS A 164 -14.74 -8.16 -9.07
N ALA A 165 -13.73 -8.58 -8.32
CA ALA A 165 -13.76 -8.50 -6.85
C ALA A 165 -13.61 -7.08 -6.31
N ILE A 166 -13.16 -6.15 -7.15
CA ILE A 166 -13.05 -4.72 -6.87
C ILE A 166 -13.37 -3.91 -8.11
N ASP A 167 -13.92 -2.71 -7.93
CA ASP A 167 -14.34 -1.82 -9.01
C ASP A 167 -13.20 -0.97 -9.57
N GLY A 168 -12.14 -0.75 -8.78
CA GLY A 168 -10.97 0.01 -9.21
C GLY A 168 -9.76 -0.18 -8.31
N LEU A 169 -8.57 -0.09 -8.93
CA LEU A 169 -7.26 -0.23 -8.26
C LEU A 169 -6.40 1.01 -8.51
N ALA A 170 -6.25 1.86 -7.50
CA ALA A 170 -5.28 2.95 -7.50
C ALA A 170 -3.96 2.50 -6.86
N MET A 171 -2.84 2.73 -7.54
CA MET A 171 -1.52 2.30 -7.11
C MET A 171 -0.54 3.46 -7.08
N THR A 172 0.12 3.69 -5.96
CA THR A 172 1.19 4.69 -5.82
C THR A 172 2.55 3.99 -5.83
N ALA A 173 3.41 4.37 -6.77
CA ALA A 173 4.75 3.81 -6.98
C ALA A 173 4.79 2.27 -6.88
N PRO A 174 3.94 1.51 -7.64
CA PRO A 174 3.82 0.06 -7.50
C PRO A 174 5.12 -0.67 -7.86
N MET A 175 5.43 -1.76 -7.14
CA MET A 175 6.63 -2.57 -7.31
C MET A 175 6.48 -3.53 -8.51
N PHE A 176 6.47 -3.02 -9.73
CA PHE A 176 6.54 -3.81 -10.97
C PHE A 176 7.99 -4.06 -11.45
N GLY A 177 8.94 -3.58 -10.68
CA GLY A 177 10.38 -3.74 -10.80
C GLY A 177 11.08 -3.02 -9.66
N VAL A 178 12.34 -3.35 -9.40
CA VAL A 178 13.16 -2.68 -8.41
C VAL A 178 14.25 -1.86 -9.08
N HIS A 179 14.62 -0.74 -8.46
CA HIS A 179 15.69 0.11 -8.96
C HIS A 179 17.05 -0.51 -8.65
N VAL A 180 17.58 -1.27 -9.59
CA VAL A 180 18.93 -1.89 -9.52
C VAL A 180 19.65 -1.72 -10.86
N SER A 181 21.00 -1.75 -10.83
CA SER A 181 21.75 -1.71 -12.09
C SER A 181 21.38 -2.91 -12.99
N PRO A 182 21.35 -2.74 -14.32
CA PRO A 182 20.87 -3.77 -15.25
C PRO A 182 21.60 -5.11 -15.11
N TRP A 183 22.91 -5.11 -14.88
CA TRP A 183 23.68 -6.33 -14.69
C TRP A 183 23.33 -7.05 -13.38
N LEU A 184 23.13 -6.28 -12.30
CA LEU A 184 22.71 -6.83 -11.01
C LEU A 184 21.29 -7.40 -11.10
N GLY A 185 20.38 -6.72 -11.80
CA GLY A 185 19.02 -7.20 -12.04
C GLY A 185 18.96 -8.57 -12.76
N ARG A 186 19.95 -8.89 -13.59
CA ARG A 186 20.05 -10.21 -14.25
C ARG A 186 20.58 -11.31 -13.35
N ILE A 187 21.50 -10.99 -12.46
CA ILE A 187 22.21 -11.98 -11.62
C ILE A 187 21.53 -12.17 -10.26
N ALA A 188 21.00 -11.09 -9.66
CA ALA A 188 20.43 -11.13 -8.32
C ALA A 188 19.30 -12.16 -8.13
N PRO A 189 18.36 -12.36 -9.07
CA PRO A 189 17.30 -13.37 -8.90
C PRO A 189 17.86 -14.79 -8.79
N TRP A 190 18.84 -15.11 -9.64
CA TRP A 190 19.49 -16.42 -9.61
C TRP A 190 20.31 -16.62 -8.34
N LEU A 191 21.15 -15.64 -7.98
CA LEU A 191 21.96 -15.69 -6.77
C LEU A 191 21.10 -15.80 -5.52
N CYS A 192 20.08 -14.95 -5.39
CA CYS A 192 19.19 -14.96 -4.22
C CYS A 192 18.37 -16.24 -4.13
N ARG A 193 17.93 -16.81 -5.27
CA ARG A 193 17.23 -18.10 -5.30
C ARG A 193 18.15 -19.24 -4.87
N SER A 194 19.42 -19.23 -5.31
CA SER A 194 20.42 -20.21 -4.88
C SER A 194 20.72 -20.08 -3.38
N LEU A 195 20.98 -18.87 -2.88
CA LEU A 195 21.22 -18.64 -1.46
C LEU A 195 20.02 -19.07 -0.61
N ALA A 196 18.79 -18.78 -1.03
CA ALA A 196 17.57 -19.13 -0.31
C ALA A 196 17.41 -20.65 -0.11
N ARG A 197 17.94 -21.48 -1.02
CA ARG A 197 17.92 -22.96 -0.89
C ARG A 197 18.78 -23.49 0.27
N TYR A 198 19.85 -22.74 0.63
CA TYR A 198 20.82 -23.17 1.64
C TYR A 198 20.73 -22.38 2.94
N GLN A 199 19.95 -21.28 2.98
CA GLN A 199 19.79 -20.45 4.16
C GLN A 199 18.61 -20.92 5.03
N HIS A 200 18.86 -21.93 5.86
CA HIS A 200 17.92 -22.40 6.88
C HIS A 200 18.61 -22.36 8.25
N PRO A 201 18.22 -21.47 9.18
CA PRO A 201 17.13 -20.47 9.10
C PRO A 201 17.43 -19.33 8.12
N PRO A 202 16.39 -18.60 7.66
CA PRO A 202 16.52 -17.46 6.76
C PRO A 202 17.48 -16.38 7.32
N ARG A 203 18.23 -15.74 6.42
CA ARG A 203 19.19 -14.66 6.75
C ARG A 203 18.98 -13.47 5.81
N PHE A 204 19.52 -12.31 6.21
CA PHE A 204 19.56 -11.13 5.34
C PHE A 204 20.16 -11.48 3.98
N GLY A 205 19.57 -10.97 2.93
CA GLY A 205 20.10 -11.08 1.56
C GLY A 205 21.40 -10.31 1.40
N PRO A 206 22.10 -10.50 0.26
CA PRO A 206 23.37 -9.81 -0.01
C PRO A 206 23.23 -8.28 0.14
N GLY A 207 24.11 -7.68 0.95
CA GLY A 207 24.12 -6.25 1.23
C GLY A 207 22.98 -5.74 2.12
N GLN A 208 22.10 -6.62 2.61
CA GLN A 208 20.98 -6.26 3.48
C GLN A 208 21.39 -6.36 4.95
N VAL A 209 20.80 -5.49 5.77
CA VAL A 209 21.09 -5.36 7.20
C VAL A 209 19.81 -5.17 8.00
N GLY A 210 19.90 -5.33 9.32
CA GLY A 210 18.80 -5.05 10.23
C GLY A 210 18.33 -3.59 10.17
N TYR A 211 17.22 -3.32 10.86
CA TYR A 211 16.63 -1.98 10.92
C TYR A 211 17.64 -0.92 11.32
N ARG A 212 17.62 0.19 10.60
CA ARG A 212 18.44 1.38 10.90
C ARG A 212 17.58 2.64 10.85
N HIS A 213 17.82 3.53 11.80
CA HIS A 213 17.29 4.88 11.68
C HIS A 213 18.04 5.60 10.56
N VAL A 214 17.30 6.10 9.57
CA VAL A 214 17.85 6.89 8.46
C VAL A 214 17.54 8.36 8.73
N PRO A 215 18.55 9.27 8.79
CA PRO A 215 18.30 10.70 8.90
C PRO A 215 17.51 11.25 7.71
N PHE A 216 16.79 12.36 7.92
CA PHE A 216 15.96 12.95 6.86
C PHE A 216 16.76 13.29 5.60
N GLU A 217 17.97 13.78 5.75
CA GLU A 217 18.87 14.19 4.66
C GLU A 217 19.27 13.02 3.74
N GLN A 218 19.22 11.81 4.23
CA GLN A 218 19.56 10.58 3.51
C GLN A 218 18.33 9.80 3.05
N ASN A 219 17.12 10.26 3.41
CA ASN A 219 15.91 9.53 3.04
C ASN A 219 15.62 9.67 1.53
N ARG A 220 15.02 8.63 0.96
CA ARG A 220 14.60 8.57 -0.45
C ARG A 220 13.09 8.46 -0.60
N LEU A 221 12.34 8.64 0.50
CA LEU A 221 10.93 8.31 0.57
C LEU A 221 10.04 9.52 0.32
N THR A 222 10.37 10.68 0.92
CA THR A 222 9.53 11.87 0.88
C THR A 222 10.34 13.16 1.06
N HIS A 223 9.82 14.28 0.58
CA HIS A 223 10.32 15.63 0.86
C HIS A 223 9.68 16.24 2.11
N SER A 224 8.58 15.68 2.62
CA SER A 224 7.94 16.16 3.83
C SER A 224 8.74 15.79 5.07
N ARG A 225 9.43 16.76 5.66
CA ARG A 225 10.17 16.60 6.91
C ARG A 225 9.23 16.27 8.08
N ALA A 226 8.07 16.89 8.11
CA ALA A 226 7.10 16.71 9.19
C ALA A 226 6.54 15.27 9.20
N ARG A 227 6.08 14.75 8.05
CA ARG A 227 5.57 13.38 7.93
C ARG A 227 6.66 12.34 8.15
N TYR A 228 7.88 12.60 7.62
CA TYR A 228 9.02 11.74 7.85
C TYR A 228 9.37 11.64 9.34
N ALA A 229 9.47 12.76 10.04
CA ALA A 229 9.78 12.80 11.47
C ALA A 229 8.70 12.07 12.29
N TRP A 230 7.42 12.25 11.92
CA TRP A 230 6.30 11.61 12.60
C TRP A 230 6.39 10.07 12.53
N PHE A 231 6.52 9.48 11.34
CA PHE A 231 6.56 8.02 11.25
C PHE A 231 7.89 7.43 11.76
N ARG A 232 8.99 8.19 11.72
CA ARG A 232 10.24 7.76 12.38
C ARG A 232 10.08 7.70 13.88
N GLN A 233 9.42 8.69 14.47
CA GLN A 233 9.11 8.68 15.90
C GLN A 233 8.16 7.52 16.27
N LEU A 234 7.19 7.21 15.41
CA LEU A 234 6.33 6.03 15.58
C LEU A 234 7.16 4.75 15.71
N TYR A 235 8.13 4.53 14.82
CA TYR A 235 8.99 3.32 14.85
C TYR A 235 9.96 3.31 16.03
N ILE A 236 10.39 4.46 16.52
CA ILE A 236 11.18 4.56 17.76
C ILE A 236 10.33 4.16 18.98
N ASN A 237 9.12 4.69 19.05
CA ASN A 237 8.19 4.44 20.16
C ASN A 237 7.62 3.01 20.14
N GLN A 238 7.60 2.36 18.97
CA GLN A 238 7.05 1.02 18.77
C GLN A 238 8.06 0.12 18.04
N PRO A 239 9.11 -0.36 18.73
CA PRO A 239 10.16 -1.17 18.11
C PRO A 239 9.67 -2.46 17.46
N GLN A 240 8.50 -2.98 17.88
CA GLN A 240 7.88 -4.15 17.27
C GLN A 240 7.47 -3.94 15.80
N LEU A 241 7.32 -2.69 15.36
CA LEU A 241 6.99 -2.34 13.96
C LEU A 241 8.23 -2.32 13.06
N GLN A 242 9.43 -2.30 13.64
CA GLN A 242 10.68 -2.15 12.90
C GLN A 242 10.97 -3.39 12.04
N ILE A 243 11.22 -3.16 10.75
CA ILE A 243 11.65 -4.16 9.78
C ILE A 243 12.92 -3.64 9.10
N GLY A 244 13.90 -4.51 9.00
CA GLY A 244 15.15 -4.26 8.29
C GLY A 244 15.11 -4.71 6.83
N GLY A 245 16.28 -5.09 6.32
CA GLY A 245 16.44 -5.60 4.96
C GLY A 245 15.71 -6.92 4.72
N PRO A 246 15.49 -7.28 3.45
CA PRO A 246 14.88 -8.55 3.07
C PRO A 246 15.87 -9.72 3.17
N SER A 247 15.31 -10.92 3.33
CA SER A 247 16.04 -12.17 3.11
C SER A 247 16.33 -12.40 1.62
N ALA A 248 17.28 -13.27 1.32
CA ALA A 248 17.53 -13.69 -0.06
C ALA A 248 16.28 -14.30 -0.72
N ARG A 249 15.49 -15.08 0.05
CA ARG A 249 14.21 -15.62 -0.41
C ARG A 249 13.25 -14.51 -0.81
N TRP A 250 13.04 -13.52 0.07
CA TRP A 250 12.15 -12.40 -0.23
C TRP A 250 12.56 -11.65 -1.50
N ILE A 251 13.87 -11.41 -1.69
CA ILE A 251 14.38 -10.73 -2.90
C ILE A 251 14.02 -11.54 -4.15
N ALA A 252 14.28 -12.85 -4.15
CA ALA A 252 13.99 -13.71 -5.28
C ALA A 252 12.49 -13.75 -5.61
N GLU A 253 11.65 -13.91 -4.59
CA GLU A 253 10.19 -13.95 -4.69
C GLU A 253 9.62 -12.60 -5.15
N GLY A 254 10.09 -11.48 -4.57
CA GLY A 254 9.64 -10.13 -4.95
C GLY A 254 10.00 -9.77 -6.40
N MET A 255 11.20 -10.15 -6.88
CA MET A 255 11.58 -9.94 -8.27
C MET A 255 10.76 -10.82 -9.24
N ALA A 256 10.45 -12.06 -8.86
CA ALA A 256 9.59 -12.94 -9.66
C ALA A 256 8.15 -12.39 -9.71
N ALA A 257 7.62 -11.90 -8.59
CA ALA A 257 6.30 -11.28 -8.55
C ALA A 257 6.21 -10.01 -9.40
N ALA A 258 7.25 -9.17 -9.39
CA ALA A 258 7.31 -7.98 -10.26
C ALA A 258 7.26 -8.36 -11.75
N GLN A 259 8.00 -9.39 -12.17
CA GLN A 259 7.93 -9.93 -13.54
C GLN A 259 6.54 -10.51 -13.85
N HIS A 260 5.93 -11.20 -12.89
CA HIS A 260 4.58 -11.74 -13.05
C HIS A 260 3.54 -10.62 -13.21
N CYS A 261 3.68 -9.51 -12.51
CA CYS A 261 2.81 -8.34 -12.71
C CYS A 261 2.86 -7.82 -14.16
N LEU A 262 4.04 -7.72 -14.76
CA LEU A 262 4.17 -7.34 -16.18
C LEU A 262 3.52 -8.36 -17.11
N ALA A 263 3.70 -9.65 -16.84
CA ALA A 263 3.14 -10.72 -17.67
C ALA A 263 1.60 -10.74 -17.66
N ILE A 264 0.97 -10.43 -16.52
CA ILE A 264 -0.50 -10.39 -16.41
C ILE A 264 -1.12 -9.06 -16.83
N ALA A 265 -0.33 -8.01 -17.02
CA ALA A 265 -0.82 -6.66 -17.32
C ALA A 265 -1.81 -6.62 -18.49
N PRO A 266 -1.63 -7.33 -19.63
CA PRO A 266 -2.60 -7.36 -20.72
C PRO A 266 -3.93 -8.02 -20.35
N GLN A 267 -3.96 -8.87 -19.33
CA GLN A 267 -5.11 -9.70 -18.94
C GLN A 267 -5.87 -9.14 -17.72
N LEU A 268 -5.30 -8.16 -17.03
CA LEU A 268 -5.92 -7.55 -15.84
C LEU A 268 -7.11 -6.68 -16.26
N ALA A 269 -8.33 -7.16 -16.05
CA ALA A 269 -9.56 -6.48 -16.49
C ALA A 269 -9.90 -5.26 -15.60
N THR A 270 -9.63 -5.32 -14.30
CA THR A 270 -9.93 -4.25 -13.34
C THR A 270 -9.37 -2.89 -13.79
N PRO A 271 -10.15 -1.80 -13.79
CA PRO A 271 -9.65 -0.46 -14.04
C PRO A 271 -8.50 -0.09 -13.09
N THR A 272 -7.45 0.53 -13.62
CA THR A 272 -6.28 0.92 -12.81
C THR A 272 -5.92 2.39 -12.97
N LEU A 273 -5.49 3.01 -11.87
CA LEU A 273 -4.74 4.27 -11.84
C LEU A 273 -3.33 4.00 -11.32
N ILE A 274 -2.32 4.43 -12.07
CA ILE A 274 -0.91 4.35 -11.68
C ILE A 274 -0.40 5.76 -11.38
N CYS A 275 -0.04 6.01 -10.12
CA CYS A 275 0.60 7.24 -9.66
C CYS A 275 2.11 7.02 -9.62
N GLN A 276 2.84 7.63 -10.57
CA GLN A 276 4.30 7.50 -10.68
C GLN A 276 5.02 8.67 -10.01
N ALA A 277 5.95 8.36 -9.14
CA ALA A 277 6.87 9.33 -8.55
C ALA A 277 7.98 9.72 -9.54
N GLY A 278 8.16 11.02 -9.81
CA GLY A 278 9.18 11.50 -10.73
C GLY A 278 10.61 11.35 -10.20
N GLY A 279 10.82 11.51 -8.89
CA GLY A 279 12.11 11.32 -8.20
C GLY A 279 12.30 9.93 -7.60
N GLU A 280 11.70 8.91 -8.17
CA GLU A 280 11.71 7.53 -7.70
C GLU A 280 13.13 6.91 -7.68
N GLN A 281 13.49 6.28 -6.55
CA GLN A 281 14.79 5.62 -6.35
C GLN A 281 14.70 4.22 -5.71
N ILE A 282 13.49 3.73 -5.48
CA ILE A 282 13.24 2.44 -4.80
C ILE A 282 12.75 1.39 -5.81
N VAL A 283 11.72 1.74 -6.58
CA VAL A 283 11.13 0.88 -7.61
C VAL A 283 11.46 1.39 -9.02
N SER A 284 11.14 0.61 -10.04
CA SER A 284 11.50 0.89 -11.42
C SER A 284 10.40 1.69 -12.12
N ASN A 285 10.64 2.99 -12.38
CA ASN A 285 9.78 3.80 -13.23
C ASN A 285 9.58 3.23 -14.64
N PRO A 286 10.62 2.70 -15.34
CA PRO A 286 10.42 2.02 -16.62
C PRO A 286 9.47 0.83 -16.55
N ALA A 287 9.52 0.02 -15.48
CA ALA A 287 8.62 -1.13 -15.34
C ALA A 287 7.16 -0.69 -15.09
N MET A 288 6.93 0.43 -14.38
CA MET A 288 5.59 1.00 -14.25
C MET A 288 5.05 1.49 -15.60
N ALA A 289 5.88 2.15 -16.40
CA ALA A 289 5.52 2.61 -17.74
C ALA A 289 5.23 1.41 -18.67
N GLU A 290 6.02 0.35 -18.60
CA GLU A 290 5.81 -0.89 -19.34
C GLU A 290 4.47 -1.56 -18.96
N PHE A 291 4.16 -1.68 -17.67
CA PHE A 291 2.88 -2.21 -17.20
C PHE A 291 1.69 -1.42 -17.78
N HIS A 292 1.74 -0.08 -17.69
CA HIS A 292 0.71 0.77 -18.27
C HIS A 292 0.59 0.58 -19.79
N PHE A 293 1.70 0.58 -20.51
CA PHE A 293 1.76 0.39 -21.95
C PHE A 293 1.15 -0.95 -22.38
N LEU A 294 1.52 -2.06 -21.73
CA LEU A 294 0.99 -3.39 -22.00
C LEU A 294 -0.53 -3.46 -21.80
N ARG A 295 -1.04 -2.83 -20.76
CA ARG A 295 -2.48 -2.72 -20.52
C ARG A 295 -3.19 -1.95 -21.63
N ARG A 296 -2.64 -0.79 -22.01
CA ARG A 296 -3.20 0.04 -23.10
C ARG A 296 -3.18 -0.68 -24.44
N GLN A 297 -2.12 -1.41 -24.75
CA GLN A 297 -2.08 -2.24 -25.98
C GLN A 297 -3.14 -3.33 -26.02
N ALA A 298 -3.51 -3.88 -24.87
CA ALA A 298 -4.57 -4.88 -24.73
C ALA A 298 -5.98 -4.28 -24.56
N ASN A 299 -6.15 -2.97 -24.77
CA ASN A 299 -7.40 -2.23 -24.56
C ASN A 299 -7.95 -2.33 -23.13
N GLN A 300 -7.11 -2.59 -22.14
CA GLN A 300 -7.51 -2.61 -20.74
C GLN A 300 -7.56 -1.18 -20.17
N PRO A 301 -8.53 -0.86 -19.29
CA PRO A 301 -8.67 0.47 -18.70
C PRO A 301 -7.48 0.77 -17.76
N SER A 302 -6.63 1.71 -18.16
CA SER A 302 -5.44 2.12 -17.40
C SER A 302 -5.22 3.62 -17.51
N GLN A 303 -5.19 4.30 -16.37
CA GLN A 303 -4.87 5.72 -16.22
C GLN A 303 -3.47 5.88 -15.64
N TRP A 304 -2.86 7.01 -15.95
CA TRP A 304 -1.50 7.34 -15.54
C TRP A 304 -1.42 8.75 -15.03
N GLN A 305 -0.86 8.91 -13.83
CA GLN A 305 -0.58 10.21 -13.25
C GLN A 305 0.88 10.32 -12.85
N PHE A 306 1.58 11.31 -13.41
CA PHE A 306 2.99 11.57 -13.11
C PHE A 306 3.13 12.72 -12.12
N PHE A 307 3.85 12.50 -11.03
CA PHE A 307 4.11 13.48 -9.99
C PHE A 307 5.57 13.94 -10.09
N GLN A 308 5.80 15.00 -10.87
CA GLN A 308 7.14 15.53 -11.13
C GLN A 308 7.84 15.90 -9.82
N GLY A 309 9.05 15.36 -9.61
CA GLY A 309 9.88 15.63 -8.44
C GLY A 309 9.47 14.91 -7.15
N SER A 310 8.26 14.30 -7.03
CA SER A 310 7.91 13.54 -5.84
C SER A 310 8.83 12.33 -5.65
N ARG A 311 9.07 11.94 -4.41
CA ARG A 311 9.76 10.69 -4.05
C ARG A 311 8.78 9.53 -3.93
N HIS A 312 9.31 8.37 -3.53
CA HIS A 312 8.61 7.09 -3.51
C HIS A 312 7.25 7.10 -2.79
N GLU A 313 7.16 7.74 -1.63
CA GLU A 313 5.96 7.74 -0.79
C GLU A 313 5.03 8.92 -1.10
N ILE A 314 4.39 8.91 -2.28
CA ILE A 314 3.57 10.03 -2.81
C ILE A 314 2.49 10.47 -1.81
N LEU A 315 1.86 9.54 -1.09
CA LEU A 315 0.82 9.84 -0.09
C LEU A 315 1.38 10.41 1.23
N PHE A 316 2.69 10.37 1.42
CA PHE A 316 3.40 10.95 2.57
C PHE A 316 4.31 12.11 2.14
N GLU A 317 4.15 12.60 0.91
CA GLU A 317 4.89 13.74 0.37
C GLU A 317 4.41 15.08 0.94
N THR A 318 5.05 16.18 0.51
CA THR A 318 4.57 17.54 0.80
C THR A 318 3.13 17.71 0.37
N ASP A 319 2.43 18.66 0.97
CA ASP A 319 1.01 18.89 0.72
C ASP A 319 0.67 19.05 -0.77
N THR A 320 1.54 19.68 -1.55
CA THR A 320 1.33 19.86 -3.00
C THR A 320 1.21 18.53 -3.74
N HIS A 321 2.14 17.60 -3.53
CA HIS A 321 2.10 16.29 -4.19
C HIS A 321 0.99 15.40 -3.61
N ARG A 322 0.83 15.45 -2.29
CA ARG A 322 -0.17 14.67 -1.57
C ARG A 322 -1.58 15.04 -1.99
N LEU A 323 -1.90 16.34 -2.01
CA LEU A 323 -3.21 16.82 -2.45
C LEU A 323 -3.52 16.37 -3.88
N ALA A 324 -2.60 16.60 -4.81
CA ALA A 324 -2.77 16.18 -6.20
C ALA A 324 -2.98 14.66 -6.34
N ALA A 325 -2.31 13.86 -5.49
CA ALA A 325 -2.46 12.41 -5.50
C ALA A 325 -3.85 11.98 -4.99
N PHE A 326 -4.30 12.53 -3.87
CA PHE A 326 -5.64 12.23 -3.34
C PHE A 326 -6.75 12.66 -4.30
N THR A 327 -6.63 13.85 -4.90
CA THR A 327 -7.59 14.31 -5.92
C THR A 327 -7.65 13.34 -7.09
N ALA A 328 -6.51 12.92 -7.63
CA ALA A 328 -6.47 11.96 -8.75
C ALA A 328 -7.06 10.59 -8.38
N ILE A 329 -6.84 10.13 -7.15
CA ILE A 329 -7.35 8.86 -6.65
C ILE A 329 -8.87 8.94 -6.44
N ASP A 330 -9.36 9.99 -5.79
CA ASP A 330 -10.78 10.19 -5.56
C ASP A 330 -11.54 10.35 -6.89
N ASP A 331 -11.08 11.21 -7.78
CA ASP A 331 -11.62 11.36 -9.14
C ASP A 331 -11.67 10.02 -9.90
N PHE A 332 -10.66 9.18 -9.71
CA PHE A 332 -10.64 7.86 -10.32
C PHE A 332 -11.72 6.96 -9.71
N PHE A 333 -11.83 6.87 -8.40
CA PHE A 333 -12.83 6.05 -7.72
C PHE A 333 -14.25 6.52 -8.01
N GLN A 334 -14.51 7.84 -7.98
CA GLN A 334 -15.82 8.40 -8.29
C GLN A 334 -16.27 8.08 -9.74
N ARG A 335 -15.35 8.10 -10.71
CA ARG A 335 -15.67 7.67 -12.09
C ARG A 335 -16.03 6.19 -12.20
N GLN A 336 -15.38 5.32 -11.40
CA GLN A 336 -15.72 3.88 -11.39
C GLN A 336 -17.05 3.61 -10.68
N SER A 337 -17.49 4.46 -9.76
CA SER A 337 -18.80 4.34 -9.08
C SER A 337 -19.99 4.69 -9.96
N GLN A 338 -19.77 5.28 -11.14
CA GLN A 338 -20.83 5.68 -12.07
C GLN A 338 -21.18 4.60 -13.11
N HIS A 339 -20.47 3.51 -13.09
CA HIS A 339 -20.59 2.38 -14.01
C HIS A 339 -20.98 1.10 -13.29
#